data_5b4f255f762fca470506bfc9e168c24a
#
_entry.id   5b4f255f762fca470506bfc9e168c24a
#
_cell.length_a   1.000
_cell.length_b   1.000
_cell.length_c   1.000
_cell.angle_alpha   90.00
_cell.angle_beta   90.00
_cell.angle_gamma   90.00
#
_symmetry.space_group_name_H-M   'P 1'
#
loop_
_entity.id
_entity.type
_entity.pdbx_description
1 polymer ?
#
loop_
_entity_poly.entity_id
_entity_poly.type
_entity_poly.pdbx_seq_one_letter_code
_entity_poly.pdbx_strand_id
1 'polypeptide(L)'
;MPTAPNLEKSTMKDNWLMLTMIGKDKPGMVAAVTAALVEQGVSLGETSMIRLGGNFTVMMMVSGAQSEEQLRDSLKPVLEAQGMCLHVDPIEAHLHEHLVPNIQVTVSGADRVGIVAQVTGALAETGFNILDLEPDVAGSSDAPVYILQIAGVSNLAVEQIDGALAALREQGVSVNVSPIETYIG
;
A
#
# COMPACT_ATOMS: atom_id res chain seq x y z
N MET A 1 -15.49 -7.11 54.29
CA MET A 1 -14.62 -7.01 53.14
C MET A 1 -15.50 -6.86 51.91
N PRO A 2 -15.52 -5.72 51.21
CA PRO A 2 -16.30 -5.58 49.98
C PRO A 2 -15.54 -6.14 48.81
N THR A 3 -16.12 -7.07 48.09
CA THR A 3 -15.69 -7.65 46.85
C THR A 3 -15.62 -6.57 45.77
N ALA A 4 -14.46 -6.44 45.13
CA ALA A 4 -14.26 -5.56 43.98
C ALA A 4 -15.15 -5.99 42.80
N PRO A 5 -15.74 -5.07 42.03
CA PRO A 5 -16.52 -5.42 40.87
C PRO A 5 -15.58 -5.99 39.78
N ASN A 6 -15.97 -7.16 39.31
CA ASN A 6 -15.38 -7.87 38.20
C ASN A 6 -15.60 -7.00 36.93
N LEU A 7 -14.57 -6.29 36.47
CA LEU A 7 -14.56 -5.65 35.16
C LEU A 7 -14.47 -6.76 34.11
N GLU A 8 -15.61 -7.27 33.72
CA GLU A 8 -15.73 -8.03 32.49
C GLU A 8 -15.22 -7.15 31.35
N LYS A 9 -14.02 -7.47 30.86
CA LYS A 9 -13.54 -6.99 29.58
C LYS A 9 -14.52 -7.49 28.53
N SER A 10 -15.48 -6.63 28.18
CA SER A 10 -16.26 -6.78 26.96
C SER A 10 -15.27 -6.80 25.81
N THR A 11 -14.98 -7.98 25.31
CA THR A 11 -14.33 -8.16 24.02
C THR A 11 -15.34 -7.80 22.93
N MET A 12 -15.64 -6.52 22.78
CA MET A 12 -16.15 -6.02 21.50
C MET A 12 -15.01 -6.27 20.52
N LYS A 13 -15.18 -7.24 19.63
CA LYS A 13 -14.37 -7.32 18.41
C LYS A 13 -14.47 -5.94 17.76
N ASP A 14 -13.42 -5.15 17.85
CA ASP A 14 -13.37 -3.86 17.18
C ASP A 14 -13.65 -4.13 15.72
N ASN A 15 -14.78 -3.65 15.22
CA ASN A 15 -15.20 -3.81 13.85
C ASN A 15 -14.38 -2.80 13.03
N TRP A 16 -13.25 -3.24 12.50
CA TRP A 16 -12.38 -2.41 11.67
C TRP A 16 -12.87 -2.38 10.24
N LEU A 17 -12.84 -1.20 9.67
CA LEU A 17 -13.14 -0.96 8.26
C LEU A 17 -11.92 -0.30 7.60
N MET A 18 -11.65 -0.67 6.36
CA MET A 18 -10.70 0.02 5.49
C MET A 18 -11.48 0.99 4.60
N LEU A 19 -11.15 2.27 4.70
CA LEU A 19 -11.63 3.30 3.80
C LEU A 19 -10.58 3.51 2.72
N THR A 20 -10.96 3.34 1.46
CA THR A 20 -10.12 3.73 0.32
C THR A 20 -10.80 4.86 -0.43
N MET A 21 -10.15 5.99 -0.49
CA MET A 21 -10.68 7.19 -1.14
C MET A 21 -9.75 7.65 -2.25
N ILE A 22 -10.31 8.01 -3.40
CA ILE A 22 -9.57 8.51 -4.55
C ILE A 22 -10.24 9.76 -5.13
N GLY A 23 -9.44 10.74 -5.50
CA GLY A 23 -9.90 11.96 -6.16
C GLY A 23 -8.77 12.78 -6.74
N LYS A 24 -9.08 13.94 -7.32
CA LYS A 24 -8.05 14.90 -7.74
C LYS A 24 -7.38 15.51 -6.53
N ASP A 25 -6.05 15.60 -6.55
CA ASP A 25 -5.28 16.17 -5.45
C ASP A 25 -5.63 17.66 -5.22
N LYS A 26 -6.12 17.97 -4.03
CA LYS A 26 -6.46 19.32 -3.58
C LYS A 26 -6.11 19.50 -2.11
N PRO A 27 -5.69 20.70 -1.68
CA PRO A 27 -5.49 21.00 -0.27
C PRO A 27 -6.78 20.78 0.56
N GLY A 28 -6.63 20.23 1.76
CA GLY A 28 -7.71 20.09 2.74
C GLY A 28 -8.55 18.81 2.64
N MET A 29 -8.31 17.94 1.64
CA MET A 29 -9.08 16.70 1.48
C MET A 29 -9.02 15.80 2.71
N VAL A 30 -7.81 15.52 3.21
CA VAL A 30 -7.62 14.68 4.40
C VAL A 30 -8.30 15.33 5.60
N ALA A 31 -8.11 16.64 5.80
CA ALA A 31 -8.71 17.36 6.92
C ALA A 31 -10.25 17.30 6.91
N ALA A 32 -10.87 17.47 5.75
CA ALA A 32 -12.33 17.39 5.62
C ALA A 32 -12.87 16.00 5.96
N VAL A 33 -12.22 14.95 5.48
CA VAL A 33 -12.63 13.56 5.76
C VAL A 33 -12.40 13.20 7.23
N THR A 34 -11.24 13.53 7.79
CA THR A 34 -10.95 13.20 9.19
C THR A 34 -11.84 13.96 10.16
N ALA A 35 -12.22 15.22 9.85
CA ALA A 35 -13.20 15.97 10.64
C ALA A 35 -14.57 15.27 10.65
N ALA A 36 -15.06 14.83 9.49
CA ALA A 36 -16.33 14.11 9.39
C ALA A 36 -16.30 12.77 10.16
N LEU A 37 -15.18 12.06 10.16
CA LEU A 37 -15.00 10.82 10.92
C LEU A 37 -15.04 11.09 12.43
N VAL A 38 -14.36 12.15 12.89
CA VAL A 38 -14.36 12.55 14.31
C VAL A 38 -15.77 12.92 14.80
N GLU A 39 -16.56 13.64 13.98
CA GLU A 39 -17.95 13.97 14.29
C GLU A 39 -18.84 12.74 14.48
N GLN A 40 -18.50 11.64 13.85
CA GLN A 40 -19.19 10.33 14.00
C GLN A 40 -18.62 9.50 15.16
N GLY A 41 -17.64 9.99 15.90
CA GLY A 41 -16.98 9.25 16.98
C GLY A 41 -16.13 8.07 16.48
N VAL A 42 -15.72 8.10 15.22
CA VAL A 42 -14.91 7.06 14.59
C VAL A 42 -13.43 7.30 14.90
N SER A 43 -12.76 6.28 15.38
CA SER A 43 -11.32 6.29 15.65
C SER A 43 -10.52 5.95 14.40
N LEU A 44 -9.43 6.67 14.19
CA LEU A 44 -8.48 6.44 13.09
C LEU A 44 -7.38 5.50 13.55
N GLY A 45 -7.08 4.51 12.72
CA GLY A 45 -5.92 3.65 12.83
C GLY A 45 -4.84 4.02 11.82
N GLU A 46 -4.19 3.01 11.27
CA GLU A 46 -3.15 3.21 10.27
C GLU A 46 -3.70 3.90 9.02
N THR A 47 -2.92 4.83 8.48
CA THR A 47 -3.31 5.62 7.32
C THR A 47 -2.12 5.75 6.37
N SER A 48 -2.36 5.46 5.11
CA SER A 48 -1.39 5.64 4.03
C SER A 48 -1.99 6.47 2.91
N MET A 49 -1.16 7.26 2.25
CA MET A 49 -1.59 8.07 1.12
C MET A 49 -0.55 8.09 0.02
N ILE A 50 -1.03 8.14 -1.22
CA ILE A 50 -0.18 8.20 -2.41
C ILE A 50 -0.72 9.23 -3.39
N ARG A 51 0.18 9.87 -4.12
CA ARG A 51 -0.13 10.77 -5.23
C ARG A 51 0.39 10.18 -6.52
N LEU A 52 -0.47 10.01 -7.50
CA LEU A 52 -0.10 9.45 -8.79
C LEU A 52 -0.89 10.11 -9.91
N GLY A 53 -0.19 10.64 -10.93
CA GLY A 53 -0.82 11.22 -12.12
C GLY A 53 -1.79 12.37 -11.82
N GLY A 54 -1.51 13.19 -10.80
CA GLY A 54 -2.39 14.29 -10.38
C GLY A 54 -3.63 13.86 -9.60
N ASN A 55 -3.74 12.58 -9.29
CA ASN A 55 -4.74 12.04 -8.38
C ASN A 55 -4.12 11.79 -7.00
N PHE A 56 -5.00 11.78 -6.02
CA PHE A 56 -4.70 11.47 -4.63
C PHE A 56 -5.50 10.24 -4.22
N THR A 57 -4.84 9.30 -3.58
CA THR A 57 -5.46 8.13 -2.99
C THR A 57 -5.06 8.06 -1.52
N VAL A 58 -6.03 7.81 -0.66
CA VAL A 58 -5.77 7.57 0.77
C VAL A 58 -6.49 6.31 1.21
N MET A 59 -5.80 5.50 1.98
CA MET A 59 -6.32 4.33 2.68
C MET A 59 -6.25 4.61 4.18
N MET A 60 -7.36 4.42 4.88
CA MET A 60 -7.46 4.65 6.32
C MET A 60 -8.15 3.46 6.99
N MET A 61 -7.54 2.90 8.01
CA MET A 61 -8.22 1.98 8.91
C MET A 61 -9.04 2.79 9.91
N VAL A 62 -10.29 2.40 10.11
CA VAL A 62 -11.17 3.08 11.06
C VAL A 62 -11.91 2.06 11.93
N SER A 63 -12.23 2.44 13.17
CA SER A 63 -13.01 1.64 14.10
C SER A 63 -14.05 2.49 14.86
N GLY A 64 -15.04 1.84 15.45
CA GLY A 64 -16.10 2.53 16.16
C GLY A 64 -17.29 2.95 15.30
N ALA A 65 -17.27 2.72 14.00
CA ALA A 65 -18.43 2.92 13.14
C ALA A 65 -19.54 1.93 13.49
N GLN A 66 -20.80 2.39 13.50
CA GLN A 66 -21.95 1.55 13.79
C GLN A 66 -22.20 0.54 12.67
N SER A 67 -22.07 0.97 11.40
CA SER A 67 -22.13 0.10 10.24
C SER A 67 -21.40 0.74 9.05
N GLU A 68 -21.04 -0.08 8.05
CA GLU A 68 -20.47 0.37 6.80
C GLU A 68 -21.41 1.36 6.06
N GLU A 69 -22.69 1.08 6.00
CA GLU A 69 -23.70 1.90 5.33
C GLU A 69 -23.81 3.29 5.98
N GLN A 70 -23.91 3.34 7.30
CA GLN A 70 -23.96 4.59 8.05
C GLN A 70 -22.70 5.44 7.85
N LEU A 71 -21.54 4.77 7.81
CA LEU A 71 -20.27 5.45 7.56
C LEU A 71 -20.21 6.05 6.14
N ARG A 72 -20.67 5.30 5.13
CA ARG A 72 -20.78 5.79 3.74
C ARG A 72 -21.70 7.00 3.66
N ASP A 73 -22.88 6.93 4.27
CA ASP A 73 -23.85 8.01 4.24
C ASP A 73 -23.36 9.27 4.94
N SER A 74 -22.66 9.13 6.05
CA SER A 74 -22.10 10.28 6.78
C SER A 74 -20.95 10.97 6.04
N LEU A 75 -20.13 10.22 5.30
CA LEU A 75 -19.03 10.75 4.51
C LEU A 75 -19.46 11.30 3.15
N LYS A 76 -20.60 10.87 2.62
CA LYS A 76 -21.08 11.21 1.27
C LYS A 76 -21.06 12.72 0.98
N PRO A 77 -21.58 13.61 1.85
CA PRO A 77 -21.58 15.05 1.56
C PRO A 77 -20.17 15.64 1.40
N VAL A 78 -19.25 15.21 2.25
CA VAL A 78 -17.87 15.68 2.21
C VAL A 78 -17.14 15.14 0.97
N LEU A 79 -17.40 13.89 0.61
CA LEU A 79 -16.77 13.26 -0.55
C LEU A 79 -17.26 13.89 -1.86
N GLU A 80 -18.56 14.15 -1.99
CA GLU A 80 -19.14 14.84 -3.13
C GLU A 80 -18.60 16.26 -3.29
N ALA A 81 -18.50 17.02 -2.19
CA ALA A 81 -17.94 18.38 -2.19
C ALA A 81 -16.45 18.39 -2.62
N GLN A 82 -15.70 17.35 -2.28
CA GLN A 82 -14.29 17.21 -2.65
C GLN A 82 -14.09 16.52 -4.02
N GLY A 83 -15.14 15.93 -4.60
CA GLY A 83 -15.06 15.15 -5.83
C GLY A 83 -14.28 13.85 -5.66
N MET A 84 -14.48 13.17 -4.53
CA MET A 84 -13.83 11.90 -4.17
C MET A 84 -14.78 10.72 -4.32
N CYS A 85 -14.24 9.58 -4.71
CA CYS A 85 -14.89 8.28 -4.62
C CYS A 85 -14.45 7.56 -3.35
N LEU A 86 -15.36 6.81 -2.71
CA LEU A 86 -15.11 6.02 -1.52
C LEU A 86 -15.40 4.55 -1.78
N HIS A 87 -14.49 3.71 -1.33
CA HIS A 87 -14.69 2.29 -1.14
C HIS A 87 -14.49 1.96 0.35
N VAL A 88 -15.31 1.06 0.87
CA VAL A 88 -15.27 0.63 2.28
C VAL A 88 -15.29 -0.89 2.31
N ASP A 89 -14.33 -1.48 3.01
CA ASP A 89 -14.23 -2.92 3.21
C ASP A 89 -14.14 -3.25 4.70
N PRO A 90 -14.85 -4.28 5.18
CA PRO A 90 -14.56 -4.84 6.48
C PRO A 90 -13.20 -5.53 6.47
N ILE A 91 -12.40 -5.29 7.51
CA ILE A 91 -11.09 -5.90 7.65
C ILE A 91 -10.96 -6.59 9.01
N GLU A 92 -10.15 -7.64 9.05
CA GLU A 92 -9.70 -8.21 10.31
C GLU A 92 -8.55 -7.37 10.83
N ALA A 93 -8.73 -6.77 12.03
CA ALA A 93 -7.64 -6.06 12.69
C ALA A 93 -6.64 -7.08 13.23
N HIS A 94 -5.58 -7.31 12.51
CA HIS A 94 -4.37 -7.89 13.04
C HIS A 94 -3.39 -6.76 13.37
N LEU A 95 -2.63 -6.91 14.47
CA LEU A 95 -1.45 -6.08 14.68
C LEU A 95 -0.57 -6.23 13.43
N HIS A 96 -0.43 -5.14 12.70
CA HIS A 96 0.33 -5.15 11.46
C HIS A 96 1.78 -5.48 11.78
N GLU A 97 2.25 -6.65 11.37
CA GLU A 97 3.68 -6.88 11.23
C GLU A 97 4.13 -6.04 10.04
N HIS A 98 4.80 -4.92 10.31
CA HIS A 98 5.45 -4.15 9.28
C HIS A 98 6.56 -5.00 8.66
N LEU A 99 6.26 -5.63 7.54
CA LEU A 99 7.26 -6.35 6.78
C LEU A 99 8.30 -5.34 6.29
N VAL A 100 9.55 -5.57 6.66
CA VAL A 100 10.67 -4.77 6.18
C VAL A 100 11.25 -5.45 4.95
N PRO A 101 11.35 -4.78 3.80
CA PRO A 101 11.93 -5.38 2.61
C PRO A 101 13.40 -5.74 2.86
N ASN A 102 13.82 -6.91 2.41
CA ASN A 102 15.18 -7.41 2.54
C ASN A 102 15.91 -7.55 1.19
N ILE A 103 15.17 -7.45 0.08
CA ILE A 103 15.73 -7.56 -1.27
C ILE A 103 15.19 -6.42 -2.14
N GLN A 104 16.12 -5.80 -2.88
CA GLN A 104 15.86 -4.82 -3.92
C GLN A 104 16.12 -5.44 -5.29
N VAL A 105 15.16 -5.33 -6.20
CA VAL A 105 15.29 -5.69 -7.61
C VAL A 105 15.19 -4.41 -8.43
N THR A 106 16.20 -4.12 -9.24
CA THR A 106 16.19 -3.00 -10.18
C THR A 106 16.23 -3.55 -11.59
N VAL A 107 15.23 -3.17 -12.38
CA VAL A 107 15.13 -3.56 -13.79
C VAL A 107 15.24 -2.30 -14.65
N SER A 108 16.10 -2.32 -15.66
CA SER A 108 16.24 -1.18 -16.56
C SER A 108 16.40 -1.62 -18.00
N GLY A 109 15.90 -0.81 -18.93
CA GLY A 109 15.97 -1.10 -20.37
C GLY A 109 15.06 -0.21 -21.18
N ALA A 110 14.91 -0.55 -22.46
CA ALA A 110 13.95 0.12 -23.31
C ALA A 110 12.52 -0.15 -22.80
N ASP A 111 11.68 0.87 -22.85
CA ASP A 111 10.26 0.71 -22.49
C ASP A 111 9.62 -0.36 -23.37
N ARG A 112 9.08 -1.40 -22.74
CA ARG A 112 8.41 -2.52 -23.40
C ARG A 112 7.10 -2.84 -22.72
N VAL A 113 6.06 -2.94 -23.51
CA VAL A 113 4.76 -3.42 -23.03
C VAL A 113 4.94 -4.80 -22.37
N GLY A 114 4.50 -4.95 -21.14
CA GLY A 114 4.50 -6.21 -20.41
C GLY A 114 5.75 -6.50 -19.57
N ILE A 115 6.76 -5.63 -19.53
CA ILE A 115 7.97 -5.86 -18.71
C ILE A 115 7.63 -6.00 -17.22
N VAL A 116 6.72 -5.17 -16.69
CA VAL A 116 6.28 -5.26 -15.30
C VAL A 116 5.65 -6.63 -15.02
N ALA A 117 4.75 -7.10 -15.90
CA ALA A 117 4.09 -8.38 -15.74
C ALA A 117 5.07 -9.56 -15.78
N GLN A 118 6.08 -9.51 -16.66
CA GLN A 118 7.11 -10.55 -16.74
C GLN A 118 7.98 -10.59 -15.48
N VAL A 119 8.43 -9.42 -15.00
CA VAL A 119 9.25 -9.33 -13.79
C VAL A 119 8.47 -9.79 -12.57
N THR A 120 7.27 -9.25 -12.34
CA THR A 120 6.46 -9.60 -11.18
C THR A 120 5.98 -11.05 -11.21
N GLY A 121 5.71 -11.60 -12.40
CA GLY A 121 5.40 -13.02 -12.59
C GLY A 121 6.56 -13.92 -12.20
N ALA A 122 7.77 -13.64 -12.70
CA ALA A 122 8.97 -14.41 -12.34
C ALA A 122 9.31 -14.33 -10.84
N LEU A 123 9.11 -13.15 -10.22
CA LEU A 123 9.28 -13.00 -8.78
C LEU A 123 8.23 -13.78 -7.98
N ALA A 124 6.97 -13.76 -8.41
CA ALA A 124 5.89 -14.51 -7.77
C ALA A 124 6.13 -16.02 -7.75
N GLU A 125 6.69 -16.59 -8.82
CA GLU A 125 7.06 -18.02 -8.90
C GLU A 125 8.11 -18.42 -7.86
N THR A 126 8.91 -17.46 -7.36
CA THR A 126 9.88 -17.69 -6.29
C THR A 126 9.31 -17.53 -4.89
N GLY A 127 8.05 -17.10 -4.76
CA GLY A 127 7.45 -16.73 -3.50
C GLY A 127 7.91 -15.37 -2.97
N PHE A 128 8.50 -14.53 -3.81
CA PHE A 128 8.89 -13.16 -3.46
C PHE A 128 7.65 -12.32 -3.19
N ASN A 129 7.57 -11.71 -2.02
CA ASN A 129 6.49 -10.82 -1.65
C ASN A 129 6.88 -9.36 -1.93
N ILE A 130 6.25 -8.76 -2.93
CA ILE A 130 6.48 -7.36 -3.31
C ILE A 130 5.81 -6.46 -2.28
N LEU A 131 6.57 -5.54 -1.68
CA LEU A 131 6.08 -4.54 -0.74
C LEU A 131 6.00 -3.15 -1.37
N ASP A 132 6.88 -2.87 -2.33
CA ASP A 132 6.92 -1.60 -3.05
C ASP A 132 7.33 -1.81 -4.50
N LEU A 133 6.76 -0.99 -5.40
CA LEU A 133 7.02 -1.05 -6.83
C LEU A 133 6.95 0.36 -7.41
N GLU A 134 8.11 0.88 -7.79
CA GLU A 134 8.26 2.23 -8.33
C GLU A 134 8.80 2.21 -9.76
N PRO A 135 7.96 2.51 -10.76
CA PRO A 135 8.42 2.75 -12.12
C PRO A 135 8.91 4.19 -12.27
N ASP A 136 10.02 4.36 -12.97
CA ASP A 136 10.58 5.67 -13.35
C ASP A 136 11.04 5.64 -14.80
N VAL A 137 11.15 6.81 -15.41
CA VAL A 137 11.70 6.98 -16.75
C VAL A 137 12.84 8.00 -16.68
N ALA A 138 14.05 7.53 -16.87
CA ALA A 138 15.26 8.34 -16.95
C ALA A 138 15.72 8.54 -18.40
N GLY A 139 16.73 9.39 -18.59
CA GLY A 139 17.33 9.66 -19.91
C GLY A 139 16.74 10.89 -20.60
N SER A 140 17.00 11.02 -21.91
CA SER A 140 16.47 12.11 -22.72
C SER A 140 15.16 11.71 -23.42
N SER A 141 14.41 12.69 -23.90
CA SER A 141 13.21 12.45 -24.71
C SER A 141 13.44 11.56 -25.93
N ASP A 142 14.67 11.59 -26.48
CA ASP A 142 15.05 10.83 -27.68
C ASP A 142 15.58 9.42 -27.35
N ALA A 143 15.95 9.19 -26.09
CA ALA A 143 16.44 7.91 -25.59
C ALA A 143 15.96 7.66 -24.13
N PRO A 144 14.67 7.43 -23.92
CA PRO A 144 14.14 7.14 -22.59
C PRO A 144 14.60 5.76 -22.12
N VAL A 145 15.02 5.69 -20.86
CA VAL A 145 15.35 4.44 -20.17
C VAL A 145 14.31 4.21 -19.11
N TYR A 146 13.57 3.14 -19.24
CA TYR A 146 12.62 2.69 -18.22
C TYR A 146 13.38 2.04 -17.06
N ILE A 147 13.07 2.45 -15.85
CA ILE A 147 13.64 1.90 -14.63
C ILE A 147 12.47 1.44 -13.74
N LEU A 148 12.52 0.19 -13.29
CA LEU A 148 11.57 -0.36 -12.35
C LEU A 148 12.33 -0.77 -11.08
N GLN A 149 11.98 -0.16 -9.96
CA GLN A 149 12.49 -0.54 -8.65
C GLN A 149 11.43 -1.32 -7.90
N ILE A 150 11.80 -2.49 -7.38
CA ILE A 150 10.91 -3.37 -6.63
C ILE A 150 11.61 -3.70 -5.32
N ALA A 151 10.98 -3.38 -4.20
CA ALA A 151 11.43 -3.80 -2.89
C ALA A 151 10.48 -4.84 -2.31
N GLY A 152 11.00 -5.88 -1.68
CA GLY A 152 10.16 -6.93 -1.15
C GLY A 152 10.89 -7.86 -0.19
N VAL A 153 10.17 -8.89 0.23
CA VAL A 153 10.64 -9.90 1.19
C VAL A 153 10.72 -11.26 0.52
N SER A 154 11.85 -11.93 0.70
CA SER A 154 12.03 -13.34 0.36
C SER A 154 12.89 -14.04 1.40
N ASN A 155 12.62 -15.34 1.58
CA ASN A 155 13.46 -16.24 2.37
C ASN A 155 14.54 -16.92 1.50
N LEU A 156 14.52 -16.69 0.20
CA LEU A 156 15.51 -17.23 -0.74
C LEU A 156 16.76 -16.34 -0.73
N ALA A 157 17.90 -16.94 -1.09
CA ALA A 157 19.12 -16.19 -1.32
C ALA A 157 19.00 -15.29 -2.56
N VAL A 158 19.75 -14.20 -2.58
CA VAL A 158 19.75 -13.23 -3.69
C VAL A 158 20.04 -13.91 -5.03
N GLU A 159 20.95 -14.88 -5.06
CA GLU A 159 21.35 -15.63 -6.26
C GLU A 159 20.19 -16.45 -6.84
N GLN A 160 19.28 -16.92 -6.01
CA GLN A 160 18.11 -17.70 -6.46
C GLN A 160 17.06 -16.78 -7.11
N ILE A 161 16.83 -15.59 -6.53
CA ILE A 161 15.97 -14.56 -7.13
C ILE A 161 16.59 -14.04 -8.43
N ASP A 162 17.90 -13.80 -8.43
CA ASP A 162 18.64 -13.36 -9.61
C ASP A 162 18.55 -14.38 -10.77
N GLY A 163 18.66 -15.68 -10.44
CA GLY A 163 18.52 -16.77 -11.40
C GLY A 163 17.12 -16.85 -12.01
N ALA A 164 16.07 -16.60 -11.24
CA ALA A 164 14.69 -16.58 -11.74
C ALA A 164 14.45 -15.47 -12.78
N LEU A 165 15.23 -14.41 -12.72
CA LEU A 165 15.14 -13.26 -13.65
C LEU A 165 16.09 -13.38 -14.86
N ALA A 166 16.82 -14.50 -15.01
CA ALA A 166 17.81 -14.66 -16.08
C ALA A 166 17.21 -14.55 -17.49
N ALA A 167 16.01 -15.10 -17.69
CA ALA A 167 15.31 -15.03 -18.98
C ALA A 167 15.00 -13.60 -19.45
N LEU A 168 14.87 -12.65 -18.53
CA LEU A 168 14.67 -11.22 -18.86
C LEU A 168 15.96 -10.60 -19.42
N ARG A 169 17.12 -11.02 -18.93
CA ARG A 169 18.42 -10.55 -19.44
C ARG A 169 18.65 -11.00 -20.89
N GLU A 170 18.24 -12.21 -21.23
CA GLU A 170 18.30 -12.73 -22.61
C GLU A 170 17.46 -11.90 -23.59
N GLN A 171 16.43 -11.22 -23.08
CA GLN A 171 15.59 -10.32 -23.85
C GLN A 171 16.16 -8.88 -23.93
N GLY A 172 17.38 -8.65 -23.43
CA GLY A 172 18.05 -7.35 -23.48
C GLY A 172 17.61 -6.39 -22.36
N VAL A 173 17.07 -6.91 -21.27
CA VAL A 173 16.72 -6.14 -20.06
C VAL A 173 17.85 -6.27 -19.05
N SER A 174 18.30 -5.16 -18.49
CA SER A 174 19.25 -5.17 -17.37
C SER A 174 18.51 -5.44 -16.06
N VAL A 175 18.96 -6.42 -15.31
CA VAL A 175 18.38 -6.76 -14.00
C VAL A 175 19.49 -6.81 -12.97
N ASN A 176 19.29 -6.13 -11.85
CA ASN A 176 20.16 -6.18 -10.68
C ASN A 176 19.34 -6.59 -9.47
N VAL A 177 19.82 -7.57 -8.72
CA VAL A 177 19.22 -8.02 -7.45
C VAL A 177 20.24 -7.80 -6.35
N SER A 178 19.86 -7.14 -5.28
CA SER A 178 20.73 -6.83 -4.17
C SER A 178 20.00 -6.95 -2.82
N PRO A 179 20.71 -7.30 -1.74
CA PRO A 179 20.14 -7.25 -0.40
C PRO A 179 19.94 -5.78 0.00
N ILE A 180 18.89 -5.54 0.79
CA ILE A 180 18.69 -4.26 1.48
C ILE A 180 19.35 -4.38 2.84
N GLU A 181 20.41 -3.62 3.08
CA GLU A 181 21.07 -3.53 4.37
C GLU A 181 20.26 -2.62 5.29
N THR A 182 19.67 -3.19 6.34
CA THR A 182 19.02 -2.39 7.38
C THR A 182 20.05 -2.04 8.45
N TYR A 183 20.48 -0.80 8.48
CA TYR A 183 21.29 -0.30 9.58
C TYR A 183 20.38 -0.10 10.80
N ILE A 184 20.52 -0.98 11.78
CA ILE A 184 19.93 -0.79 13.11
C ILE A 184 20.86 0.19 13.85
N GLY A 185 20.43 1.46 13.92
CA GLY A 185 21.12 2.51 14.67
C GLY A 185 20.72 2.50 16.15
#